data_b8c56c446078fcd2d73aa26d32e8695a
#
_entry.id   b8c56c446078fcd2d73aa26d32e8695a
#
_cell.length_a   1.000
_cell.length_b   1.000
_cell.length_c   1.000
_cell.angle_alpha   90.00
_cell.angle_beta   90.00
_cell.angle_gamma   90.00
#
_symmetry.space_group_name_H-M   'P 1'
#
loop_
_entity.id
_entity.type
_entity.pdbx_description
1 polymer ?
#
loop_
_entity_poly.entity_id
_entity_poly.type
_entity_poly.pdbx_seq_one_letter_code
_entity_poly.pdbx_strand_id
1 'polypeptide(L)'
;DLIPEEFITKMAELGYFGLSVPEEYGGYEMGNLAMILTTEELSRASLAAAGSLITRPEILTKALMAGGTEEQKKFWLPKIAAGELMVGISVTEPDIGSDVAGVKCRAERVTVGGVEGYVVNGPKSWCTFAGRANVLAMLLRTDPDMSKGPKGLSLFIVEKEPHRGHDFECTQPGGGKMSGKADATIGYRGMHSFTVQLENWFVPAANLVGDGAPVQVGRALVVV
;
A
#
# COMPACT_ATOMS: atom_id res chain seq x y z
N ASP A 1 -9.83 18.93 -6.64
CA ASP A 1 -8.79 18.01 -7.13
C ASP A 1 -8.93 16.60 -6.51
N LEU A 2 -10.13 16.04 -6.45
CA LEU A 2 -10.38 14.69 -5.96
C LEU A 2 -11.07 13.88 -7.06
N ILE A 3 -10.78 12.58 -7.13
CA ILE A 3 -11.51 11.65 -7.99
C ILE A 3 -12.90 11.45 -7.37
N PRO A 4 -14.01 11.68 -8.11
CA PRO A 4 -15.36 11.43 -7.60
C PRO A 4 -15.55 9.96 -7.20
N GLU A 5 -16.22 9.70 -6.08
CA GLU A 5 -16.47 8.33 -5.62
C GLU A 5 -17.35 7.54 -6.60
N GLU A 6 -18.33 8.22 -7.21
CA GLU A 6 -19.19 7.63 -8.25
C GLU A 6 -18.39 7.05 -9.40
N PHE A 7 -17.28 7.72 -9.76
CA PHE A 7 -16.39 7.23 -10.81
C PHE A 7 -15.64 5.95 -10.38
N ILE A 8 -15.15 5.93 -9.14
CA ILE A 8 -14.48 4.74 -8.58
C ILE A 8 -15.46 3.57 -8.46
N THR A 9 -16.68 3.83 -8.00
CA THR A 9 -17.76 2.84 -7.95
C THR A 9 -18.04 2.27 -9.35
N LYS A 10 -18.11 3.13 -10.36
CA LYS A 10 -18.32 2.70 -11.74
C LYS A 10 -17.17 1.83 -12.28
N MET A 11 -15.93 2.17 -11.95
CA MET A 11 -14.76 1.34 -12.30
C MET A 11 -14.83 -0.03 -11.62
N ALA A 12 -15.27 -0.09 -10.37
CA ALA A 12 -15.47 -1.34 -9.64
C ALA A 12 -16.57 -2.21 -10.27
N GLU A 13 -17.73 -1.62 -10.60
CA GLU A 13 -18.84 -2.30 -11.29
C GLU A 13 -18.42 -2.86 -12.65
N LEU A 14 -17.51 -2.18 -13.36
CA LEU A 14 -16.96 -2.64 -14.65
C LEU A 14 -15.83 -3.67 -14.48
N GLY A 15 -15.47 -4.01 -13.24
CA GLY A 15 -14.46 -5.02 -12.94
C GLY A 15 -13.02 -4.59 -13.14
N TYR A 16 -12.75 -3.30 -13.33
CA TYR A 16 -11.40 -2.82 -13.65
C TYR A 16 -10.36 -3.13 -12.57
N PHE A 17 -10.76 -3.18 -11.31
CA PHE A 17 -9.86 -3.51 -10.20
C PHE A 17 -9.51 -4.99 -10.10
N GLY A 18 -10.26 -5.86 -10.76
CA GLY A 18 -10.02 -7.30 -10.82
C GLY A 18 -9.14 -7.77 -11.99
N LEU A 19 -8.73 -6.89 -12.90
CA LEU A 19 -8.05 -7.26 -14.15
C LEU A 19 -6.79 -8.11 -13.95
N SER A 20 -5.98 -7.81 -12.94
CA SER A 20 -4.72 -8.52 -12.65
C SER A 20 -4.82 -9.53 -11.49
N VAL A 21 -5.96 -9.57 -10.80
CA VAL A 21 -6.19 -10.50 -9.70
C VAL A 21 -6.56 -11.87 -10.27
N PRO A 22 -5.99 -12.99 -9.77
CA PRO A 22 -6.35 -14.33 -10.21
C PRO A 22 -7.85 -14.65 -10.04
N GLU A 23 -8.39 -15.49 -10.93
CA GLU A 23 -9.80 -15.89 -10.90
C GLU A 23 -10.21 -16.56 -9.58
N GLU A 24 -9.33 -17.37 -9.01
CA GLU A 24 -9.56 -18.04 -7.71
C GLU A 24 -9.79 -17.07 -6.55
N TYR A 25 -9.36 -15.80 -6.68
CA TYR A 25 -9.58 -14.73 -5.70
C TYR A 25 -10.59 -13.67 -6.20
N GLY A 26 -11.42 -14.00 -7.19
CA GLY A 26 -12.49 -13.14 -7.68
C GLY A 26 -12.07 -12.10 -8.71
N GLY A 27 -10.90 -12.24 -9.30
CA GLY A 27 -10.43 -11.41 -10.41
C GLY A 27 -10.71 -12.03 -11.78
N TYR A 28 -10.09 -11.47 -12.82
CA TYR A 28 -10.25 -11.88 -14.23
C TYR A 28 -8.96 -12.43 -14.85
N GLU A 29 -7.84 -12.35 -14.17
CA GLU A 29 -6.52 -12.85 -14.59
C GLU A 29 -6.12 -12.47 -16.04
N MET A 30 -6.52 -11.28 -16.49
CA MET A 30 -6.30 -10.81 -17.87
C MET A 30 -4.85 -10.37 -18.16
N GLY A 31 -4.01 -10.33 -17.13
CA GLY A 31 -2.58 -10.05 -17.24
C GLY A 31 -2.23 -8.58 -17.51
N ASN A 32 -0.93 -8.33 -17.70
CA ASN A 32 -0.39 -6.98 -17.80
C ASN A 32 -0.86 -6.21 -19.05
N LEU A 33 -1.10 -6.89 -20.17
CA LEU A 33 -1.54 -6.22 -21.40
C LEU A 33 -2.91 -5.57 -21.22
N ALA A 34 -3.86 -6.26 -20.61
CA ALA A 34 -5.18 -5.69 -20.33
C ALA A 34 -5.09 -4.49 -19.37
N MET A 35 -4.25 -4.58 -18.33
CA MET A 35 -3.97 -3.45 -17.44
C MET A 35 -3.41 -2.24 -18.19
N ILE A 36 -2.44 -2.44 -19.07
CA ILE A 36 -1.83 -1.35 -19.85
C ILE A 36 -2.87 -0.68 -20.76
N LEU A 37 -3.62 -1.46 -21.53
CA LEU A 37 -4.63 -0.93 -22.45
C LEU A 37 -5.74 -0.17 -21.70
N THR A 38 -6.22 -0.73 -20.59
CA THR A 38 -7.23 -0.07 -19.76
C THR A 38 -6.68 1.23 -19.13
N THR A 39 -5.45 1.20 -18.65
CA THR A 39 -4.79 2.39 -18.09
C THR A 39 -4.58 3.46 -19.15
N GLU A 40 -4.17 3.09 -20.35
CA GLU A 40 -4.00 4.01 -21.49
C GLU A 40 -5.32 4.70 -21.84
N GLU A 41 -6.40 3.94 -22.01
CA GLU A 41 -7.69 4.51 -22.39
C GLU A 41 -8.28 5.40 -21.27
N LEU A 42 -8.16 5.01 -20.00
CA LEU A 42 -8.57 5.84 -18.89
C LEU A 42 -7.72 7.12 -18.78
N SER A 43 -6.43 7.04 -19.08
CA SER A 43 -5.51 8.20 -19.02
C SER A 43 -5.86 9.27 -20.05
N ARG A 44 -6.48 8.91 -21.17
CA ARG A 44 -6.97 9.87 -22.17
C ARG A 44 -8.04 10.79 -21.59
N ALA A 45 -8.85 10.30 -20.66
CA ALA A 45 -9.90 11.07 -19.99
C ALA A 45 -9.42 11.65 -18.65
N SER A 46 -8.71 10.86 -17.85
CA SER A 46 -8.24 11.26 -16.52
C SER A 46 -7.04 10.43 -16.07
N LEU A 47 -5.89 11.08 -15.96
CA LEU A 47 -4.68 10.46 -15.41
C LEU A 47 -4.90 9.94 -13.97
N ALA A 48 -5.66 10.67 -13.16
CA ALA A 48 -5.96 10.27 -11.78
C ALA A 48 -6.80 8.99 -11.72
N ALA A 49 -7.77 8.84 -12.63
CA ALA A 49 -8.57 7.62 -12.75
C ALA A 49 -7.69 6.42 -13.12
N ALA A 50 -6.85 6.57 -14.13
CA ALA A 50 -5.90 5.53 -14.55
C ALA A 50 -4.92 5.17 -13.42
N GLY A 51 -4.39 6.16 -12.72
CA GLY A 51 -3.48 5.94 -11.59
C GLY A 51 -4.12 5.14 -10.45
N SER A 52 -5.44 5.24 -10.26
CA SER A 52 -6.12 4.43 -9.25
C SER A 52 -6.17 2.94 -9.58
N LEU A 53 -6.07 2.53 -10.85
CA LEU A 53 -5.92 1.13 -11.24
C LEU A 53 -4.59 0.53 -10.78
N ILE A 54 -3.50 1.29 -10.93
CA ILE A 54 -2.16 0.83 -10.56
C ILE A 54 -2.05 0.64 -9.05
N THR A 55 -2.51 1.62 -8.29
CA THR A 55 -2.36 1.59 -6.83
C THR A 55 -3.31 0.60 -6.15
N ARG A 56 -4.55 0.47 -6.61
CA ARG A 56 -5.51 -0.44 -5.97
C ARG A 56 -5.16 -1.90 -6.17
N PRO A 57 -5.18 -2.45 -7.41
CA PRO A 57 -5.03 -3.88 -7.58
C PRO A 57 -3.56 -4.31 -7.69
N GLU A 58 -2.70 -3.54 -8.33
CA GLU A 58 -1.48 -4.11 -8.87
C GLU A 58 -0.38 -4.34 -7.82
N ILE A 59 -0.07 -3.33 -7.02
CA ILE A 59 1.09 -3.37 -6.12
C ILE A 59 0.92 -4.43 -5.03
N LEU A 60 -0.20 -4.37 -4.30
CA LEU A 60 -0.43 -5.31 -3.20
C LEU A 60 -0.78 -6.71 -3.71
N THR A 61 -1.51 -6.84 -4.82
CA THR A 61 -1.78 -8.13 -5.47
C THR A 61 -0.48 -8.85 -5.81
N LYS A 62 0.45 -8.18 -6.49
CA LYS A 62 1.75 -8.78 -6.85
C LYS A 62 2.57 -9.16 -5.62
N ALA A 63 2.56 -8.32 -4.59
CA ALA A 63 3.27 -8.63 -3.35
C ALA A 63 2.68 -9.85 -2.63
N LEU A 64 1.35 -9.93 -2.53
CA LEU A 64 0.65 -11.07 -1.93
C LEU A 64 0.86 -12.34 -2.73
N MET A 65 0.76 -12.29 -4.05
CA MET A 65 1.01 -13.47 -4.91
C MET A 65 2.46 -13.96 -4.82
N ALA A 66 3.43 -13.04 -4.66
CA ALA A 66 4.83 -13.40 -4.56
C ALA A 66 5.25 -13.93 -3.18
N GLY A 67 4.61 -13.51 -2.10
CA GLY A 67 5.08 -13.82 -0.75
C GLY A 67 4.02 -13.88 0.34
N GLY A 68 2.75 -13.63 0.04
CA GLY A 68 1.67 -13.73 1.02
C GLY A 68 1.28 -15.16 1.34
N THR A 69 0.76 -15.38 2.55
CA THR A 69 0.16 -16.67 2.92
C THR A 69 -1.20 -16.86 2.21
N GLU A 70 -1.69 -18.10 2.14
CA GLU A 70 -2.98 -18.38 1.53
C GLU A 70 -4.14 -17.68 2.27
N GLU A 71 -4.05 -17.54 3.59
CA GLU A 71 -5.00 -16.79 4.40
C GLU A 71 -5.01 -15.31 4.01
N GLN A 72 -3.82 -14.71 3.84
CA GLN A 72 -3.69 -13.32 3.41
C GLN A 72 -4.25 -13.11 2.00
N LYS A 73 -3.94 -14.00 1.05
CA LYS A 73 -4.47 -13.93 -0.31
C LYS A 73 -5.99 -14.00 -0.31
N LYS A 74 -6.58 -15.00 0.36
CA LYS A 74 -8.03 -15.19 0.46
C LYS A 74 -8.74 -14.04 1.16
N PHE A 75 -8.08 -13.34 2.07
CA PHE A 75 -8.67 -12.21 2.80
C PHE A 75 -8.60 -10.89 2.01
N TRP A 76 -7.43 -10.60 1.40
CA TRP A 76 -7.17 -9.28 0.78
C TRP A 76 -7.54 -9.21 -0.69
N LEU A 77 -7.23 -10.25 -1.49
CA LEU A 77 -7.36 -10.17 -2.94
C LEU A 77 -8.81 -10.00 -3.41
N PRO A 78 -9.83 -10.69 -2.84
CA PRO A 78 -11.22 -10.48 -3.24
C PRO A 78 -11.68 -9.02 -3.02
N LYS A 79 -11.30 -8.40 -1.90
CA LYS A 79 -11.66 -7.01 -1.58
C LYS A 79 -10.99 -6.01 -2.52
N ILE A 80 -9.75 -6.28 -2.93
CA ILE A 80 -9.03 -5.49 -3.92
C ILE A 80 -9.73 -5.63 -5.28
N ALA A 81 -10.04 -6.84 -5.72
CA ALA A 81 -10.69 -7.11 -6.99
C ALA A 81 -12.08 -6.44 -7.10
N ALA A 82 -12.83 -6.45 -6.00
CA ALA A 82 -14.13 -5.79 -5.90
C ALA A 82 -14.04 -4.25 -5.83
N GLY A 83 -12.84 -3.68 -5.69
CA GLY A 83 -12.66 -2.22 -5.53
C GLY A 83 -13.07 -1.70 -4.14
N GLU A 84 -13.31 -2.58 -3.17
CA GLU A 84 -13.65 -2.21 -1.79
C GLU A 84 -12.51 -1.52 -1.06
N LEU A 85 -11.26 -1.90 -1.40
CA LEU A 85 -10.06 -1.35 -0.80
C LEU A 85 -9.26 -0.52 -1.80
N MET A 86 -8.85 0.68 -1.39
CA MET A 86 -7.78 1.41 -2.03
C MET A 86 -6.46 1.13 -1.31
N VAL A 87 -5.48 0.74 -2.07
CA VAL A 87 -4.12 0.52 -1.59
C VAL A 87 -3.27 1.75 -1.92
N GLY A 88 -2.52 2.24 -0.95
CA GLY A 88 -1.44 3.18 -1.16
C GLY A 88 -0.08 2.48 -1.03
N ILE A 89 0.93 2.94 -1.75
CA ILE A 89 2.31 2.45 -1.56
C ILE A 89 3.09 3.38 -0.66
N SER A 90 3.91 2.82 0.23
CA SER A 90 4.67 3.56 1.23
C SER A 90 6.05 2.95 1.43
N VAL A 91 6.99 3.26 0.53
CA VAL A 91 8.36 2.72 0.51
C VAL A 91 9.38 3.82 0.81
N THR A 92 9.32 4.89 0.05
CA THR A 92 10.25 6.03 0.07
C THR A 92 10.25 6.76 1.42
N GLU A 93 11.40 7.26 1.82
CA GLU A 93 11.58 8.14 2.99
C GLU A 93 12.20 9.48 2.54
N PRO A 94 12.19 10.53 3.38
CA PRO A 94 12.72 11.83 2.98
C PRO A 94 14.15 11.78 2.41
N ASP A 95 15.00 10.90 2.97
CA ASP A 95 16.40 10.76 2.56
C ASP A 95 16.68 9.49 1.75
N ILE A 96 15.67 8.64 1.52
CA ILE A 96 15.81 7.32 0.92
C ILE A 96 14.82 7.15 -0.23
N GLY A 97 15.34 7.07 -1.45
CA GLY A 97 14.58 6.80 -2.66
C GLY A 97 15.05 5.50 -3.33
N SER A 98 15.92 5.61 -4.33
CA SER A 98 16.44 4.46 -5.08
C SER A 98 17.25 3.48 -4.24
N ASP A 99 17.91 3.95 -3.19
CA ASP A 99 18.61 3.08 -2.22
C ASP A 99 17.63 2.55 -1.17
N VAL A 100 16.71 1.67 -1.59
CA VAL A 100 15.71 1.05 -0.74
C VAL A 100 16.34 0.27 0.44
N ALA A 101 17.56 -0.24 0.27
CA ALA A 101 18.28 -0.92 1.34
C ALA A 101 18.54 -0.03 2.57
N GLY A 102 18.55 1.28 2.36
CA GLY A 102 18.75 2.28 3.41
C GLY A 102 17.51 2.65 4.23
N VAL A 103 16.32 2.07 3.96
CA VAL A 103 15.07 2.35 4.70
C VAL A 103 15.27 2.24 6.20
N LYS A 104 14.84 3.28 6.94
CA LYS A 104 15.05 3.45 8.39
C LYS A 104 13.76 3.42 9.21
N CYS A 105 12.59 3.68 8.59
CA CYS A 105 11.28 3.60 9.28
C CYS A 105 11.13 2.21 9.88
N ARG A 106 11.02 2.12 11.22
CA ARG A 106 11.16 0.87 11.97
C ARG A 106 9.83 0.26 12.33
N ALA A 107 9.80 -1.08 12.35
CA ALA A 107 8.76 -1.90 12.92
C ALA A 107 9.36 -2.80 14.00
N GLU A 108 9.08 -2.50 15.26
CA GLU A 108 9.59 -3.23 16.41
C GLU A 108 8.52 -4.19 16.94
N ARG A 109 8.88 -5.47 17.13
CA ARG A 109 7.95 -6.50 17.58
C ARG A 109 7.51 -6.23 19.01
N VAL A 110 6.19 -6.30 19.25
CA VAL A 110 5.57 -6.03 20.56
C VAL A 110 4.35 -6.92 20.76
N THR A 111 3.88 -7.01 22.01
CA THR A 111 2.57 -7.57 22.34
C THR A 111 1.75 -6.48 23.03
N VAL A 112 0.62 -6.12 22.45
CA VAL A 112 -0.29 -5.09 22.99
C VAL A 112 -1.65 -5.73 23.27
N GLY A 113 -2.10 -5.70 24.52
CA GLY A 113 -3.40 -6.28 24.90
C GLY A 113 -3.52 -7.78 24.61
N GLY A 114 -2.41 -8.52 24.61
CA GLY A 114 -2.38 -9.95 24.25
C GLY A 114 -2.30 -10.25 22.75
N VAL A 115 -2.28 -9.23 21.89
CA VAL A 115 -2.12 -9.34 20.44
C VAL A 115 -0.66 -9.11 20.05
N GLU A 116 -0.06 -10.10 19.40
CA GLU A 116 1.28 -9.93 18.80
C GLU A 116 1.22 -9.01 17.58
N GLY A 117 2.22 -8.14 17.45
CA GLY A 117 2.31 -7.20 16.34
C GLY A 117 3.60 -6.42 16.34
N TYR A 118 3.55 -5.28 15.71
CA TYR A 118 4.69 -4.37 15.57
C TYR A 118 4.26 -2.94 15.86
N VAL A 119 5.12 -2.20 16.52
CA VAL A 119 4.99 -0.74 16.64
C VAL A 119 5.86 -0.09 15.60
N VAL A 120 5.24 0.77 14.79
CA VAL A 120 5.88 1.44 13.67
C VAL A 120 6.15 2.90 14.02
N ASN A 121 7.40 3.32 13.75
CA ASN A 121 7.86 4.70 13.96
C ASN A 121 8.71 5.18 12.80
N GLY A 122 8.42 6.38 12.32
CA GLY A 122 9.21 7.08 11.32
C GLY A 122 8.40 7.71 10.20
N PRO A 123 9.07 8.48 9.33
CA PRO A 123 8.46 9.13 8.19
C PRO A 123 8.45 8.24 6.94
N LYS A 124 7.47 8.50 6.09
CA LYS A 124 7.42 8.03 4.71
C LYS A 124 7.09 9.19 3.78
N SER A 125 7.62 9.17 2.57
CA SER A 125 7.44 10.24 1.57
C SER A 125 6.92 9.67 0.26
N TRP A 126 6.29 10.53 -0.54
CA TRP A 126 5.77 10.19 -1.87
C TRP A 126 4.75 9.05 -1.83
N CYS A 127 3.97 8.97 -0.75
CA CYS A 127 2.96 7.93 -0.58
C CYS A 127 1.72 8.28 -1.41
N THR A 128 1.65 7.77 -2.63
CA THR A 128 0.52 8.03 -3.54
C THR A 128 -0.78 7.48 -2.96
N PHE A 129 -1.83 8.30 -2.99
CA PHE A 129 -3.16 8.02 -2.45
C PHE A 129 -3.23 7.78 -0.93
N ALA A 130 -2.17 8.04 -0.15
CA ALA A 130 -2.17 7.70 1.27
C ALA A 130 -3.34 8.30 2.06
N GLY A 131 -3.84 9.48 1.70
CA GLY A 131 -5.04 10.04 2.32
C GLY A 131 -6.25 9.11 2.13
N ARG A 132 -6.57 8.73 0.89
CA ARG A 132 -7.75 7.92 0.54
C ARG A 132 -7.58 6.42 0.76
N ALA A 133 -6.37 5.95 0.92
CA ALA A 133 -6.11 4.52 1.08
C ALA A 133 -6.75 3.96 2.35
N ASN A 134 -7.32 2.77 2.25
CA ASN A 134 -7.73 1.96 3.39
C ASN A 134 -6.54 1.22 3.98
N VAL A 135 -5.59 0.86 3.12
CA VAL A 135 -4.35 0.17 3.50
C VAL A 135 -3.15 0.77 2.79
N LEU A 136 -2.01 0.78 3.48
CA LEU A 136 -0.72 1.15 2.91
C LEU A 136 0.15 -0.10 2.81
N ALA A 137 0.57 -0.46 1.60
CA ALA A 137 1.64 -1.44 1.41
C ALA A 137 2.97 -0.77 1.80
N MET A 138 3.42 -1.02 3.02
CA MET A 138 4.49 -0.26 3.65
C MET A 138 5.74 -1.11 3.86
N LEU A 139 6.88 -0.66 3.32
CA LEU A 139 8.17 -1.30 3.54
C LEU A 139 8.84 -0.73 4.79
N LEU A 140 9.16 -1.59 5.74
CA LEU A 140 9.67 -1.21 7.05
C LEU A 140 10.93 -1.98 7.42
N ARG A 141 11.77 -1.38 8.26
CA ARG A 141 12.93 -2.04 8.86
C ARG A 141 12.52 -2.84 10.08
N THR A 142 12.60 -4.16 9.98
CA THR A 142 12.33 -5.11 11.06
C THR A 142 13.61 -5.59 11.76
N ASP A 143 14.74 -5.52 11.09
CA ASP A 143 16.06 -5.84 11.69
C ASP A 143 16.86 -4.55 11.89
N PRO A 144 17.27 -4.24 13.13
CA PRO A 144 18.03 -3.02 13.43
C PRO A 144 19.44 -2.98 12.82
N ASP A 145 19.97 -4.13 12.42
CA ASP A 145 21.29 -4.21 11.80
C ASP A 145 21.23 -3.74 10.34
N MET A 146 21.64 -2.49 10.12
CA MET A 146 21.66 -1.86 8.80
C MET A 146 22.57 -2.57 7.80
N SER A 147 23.58 -3.33 8.26
CA SER A 147 24.50 -4.08 7.38
C SER A 147 23.79 -5.20 6.61
N LYS A 148 22.64 -5.66 7.09
CA LYS A 148 21.80 -6.64 6.40
C LYS A 148 21.12 -6.08 5.14
N GLY A 149 21.13 -4.76 4.96
CA GLY A 149 20.54 -4.10 3.80
C GLY A 149 19.08 -4.52 3.57
N PRO A 150 18.73 -4.99 2.35
CA PRO A 150 17.36 -5.39 2.03
C PRO A 150 16.85 -6.59 2.83
N LYS A 151 17.73 -7.44 3.34
CA LYS A 151 17.35 -8.62 4.15
C LYS A 151 16.79 -8.26 5.53
N GLY A 152 17.00 -7.02 5.97
CA GLY A 152 16.43 -6.50 7.22
C GLY A 152 15.10 -5.77 7.04
N LEU A 153 14.51 -5.80 5.84
CA LEU A 153 13.27 -5.15 5.51
C LEU A 153 12.13 -6.15 5.36
N SER A 154 10.93 -5.71 5.72
CA SER A 154 9.69 -6.49 5.57
C SER A 154 8.57 -5.60 5.05
N LEU A 155 7.65 -6.20 4.29
CA LEU A 155 6.48 -5.53 3.76
C LEU A 155 5.29 -5.77 4.69
N PHE A 156 4.56 -4.71 5.01
CA PHE A 156 3.39 -4.75 5.86
C PHE A 156 2.15 -4.20 5.14
N ILE A 157 0.99 -4.73 5.50
CA ILE A 157 -0.31 -4.17 5.16
C ILE A 157 -0.76 -3.32 6.34
N VAL A 158 -0.58 -2.01 6.25
CA VAL A 158 -0.88 -1.07 7.32
C VAL A 158 -2.26 -0.49 7.11
N GLU A 159 -3.22 -0.89 7.94
CA GLU A 159 -4.60 -0.43 7.87
C GLU A 159 -4.77 0.95 8.48
N LYS A 160 -5.65 1.75 7.91
CA LYS A 160 -6.08 3.05 8.43
C LYS A 160 -7.45 3.44 7.87
N GLU A 161 -8.12 4.36 8.54
CA GLU A 161 -9.33 4.98 8.01
C GLU A 161 -9.01 5.87 6.80
N PRO A 162 -9.78 5.77 5.70
CA PRO A 162 -9.60 6.63 4.54
C PRO A 162 -10.05 8.06 4.85
N HIS A 163 -9.30 9.03 4.36
CA HIS A 163 -9.60 10.46 4.50
C HIS A 163 -9.68 11.13 3.14
N ARG A 164 -10.60 12.07 3.01
CA ARG A 164 -10.70 12.94 1.85
C ARG A 164 -9.99 14.25 2.16
N GLY A 165 -9.25 14.77 1.19
CA GLY A 165 -8.55 16.04 1.33
C GLY A 165 -7.05 15.90 1.24
N HIS A 166 -6.36 16.96 1.64
CA HIS A 166 -4.91 17.08 1.50
C HIS A 166 -4.14 16.82 2.79
N ASP A 167 -4.86 16.67 3.89
CA ASP A 167 -4.29 16.37 5.20
C ASP A 167 -5.12 15.28 5.87
N PHE A 168 -4.49 14.45 6.68
CA PHE A 168 -5.19 13.50 7.54
C PHE A 168 -4.46 13.26 8.86
N GLU A 169 -5.22 12.92 9.88
CA GLU A 169 -4.71 12.45 11.16
C GLU A 169 -5.57 11.28 11.62
N CYS A 170 -4.93 10.17 11.97
CA CYS A 170 -5.54 8.97 12.51
C CYS A 170 -4.93 8.65 13.86
N THR A 171 -5.76 8.20 14.81
CA THR A 171 -5.31 7.77 16.14
C THR A 171 -5.89 6.40 16.45
N GLN A 172 -5.06 5.52 16.98
CA GLN A 172 -5.49 4.19 17.46
C GLN A 172 -5.87 4.24 18.94
N PRO A 173 -6.75 3.36 19.42
CA PRO A 173 -7.11 3.28 20.86
C PRO A 173 -5.91 3.14 21.80
N GLY A 174 -4.82 2.52 21.34
CA GLY A 174 -3.55 2.40 22.08
C GLY A 174 -2.65 3.63 22.05
N GLY A 175 -3.10 4.77 21.50
CA GLY A 175 -2.35 6.02 21.41
C GLY A 175 -1.41 6.14 20.21
N GLY A 176 -1.34 5.14 19.33
CA GLY A 176 -0.60 5.25 18.07
C GLY A 176 -1.21 6.31 17.16
N LYS A 177 -0.35 7.10 16.48
CA LYS A 177 -0.76 8.18 15.60
C LYS A 177 -0.18 8.00 14.21
N MET A 178 -0.96 8.35 13.19
CA MET A 178 -0.51 8.47 11.81
C MET A 178 -1.05 9.78 11.26
N SER A 179 -0.19 10.63 10.74
CA SER A 179 -0.59 11.85 10.05
C SER A 179 0.00 11.89 8.66
N GLY A 180 -0.65 12.59 7.76
CA GLY A 180 -0.16 12.77 6.40
C GLY A 180 -0.57 14.11 5.83
N LYS A 181 0.32 14.67 5.01
CA LYS A 181 0.11 15.91 4.28
C LYS A 181 0.46 15.70 2.81
N ALA A 182 -0.42 16.14 1.92
CA ALA A 182 -0.18 16.08 0.49
C ALA A 182 0.96 17.01 0.09
N ASP A 183 1.88 16.48 -0.71
CA ASP A 183 3.01 17.22 -1.24
C ASP A 183 2.53 18.17 -2.35
N ALA A 184 3.06 19.40 -2.37
CA ALA A 184 2.75 20.37 -3.40
C ALA A 184 3.50 20.02 -4.70
N THR A 185 2.79 19.39 -5.63
CA THR A 185 3.32 18.99 -6.93
C THR A 185 2.76 19.84 -8.07
N ILE A 186 3.51 20.02 -9.16
CA ILE A 186 3.08 20.77 -10.34
C ILE A 186 1.88 20.08 -11.02
N GLY A 187 1.90 18.77 -11.11
CA GLY A 187 0.83 17.91 -11.63
C GLY A 187 0.35 16.91 -10.60
N TYR A 188 -0.04 15.72 -11.08
CA TYR A 188 -0.45 14.60 -10.22
C TYR A 188 -1.74 14.88 -9.44
N ARG A 189 -2.61 15.72 -10.02
CA ARG A 189 -3.87 16.16 -9.41
C ARG A 189 -4.86 15.00 -9.27
N GLY A 190 -5.55 14.95 -8.13
CA GLY A 190 -6.49 13.88 -7.80
C GLY A 190 -5.83 12.61 -7.24
N MET A 191 -4.59 12.32 -7.59
CA MET A 191 -3.83 11.22 -7.02
C MET A 191 -3.13 11.59 -5.71
N HIS A 192 -2.58 12.76 -5.63
CA HIS A 192 -1.78 13.30 -4.52
C HIS A 192 -0.80 12.29 -3.90
N SER A 193 0.45 12.69 -3.82
CA SER A 193 1.44 12.02 -2.98
C SER A 193 1.45 12.67 -1.60
N PHE A 194 1.73 11.89 -0.57
CA PHE A 194 1.74 12.36 0.80
C PHE A 194 3.09 12.10 1.45
N THR A 195 3.50 13.03 2.29
CA THR A 195 4.45 12.76 3.36
C THR A 195 3.66 12.29 4.57
N VAL A 196 4.00 11.10 5.09
CA VAL A 196 3.29 10.41 6.17
C VAL A 196 4.23 10.26 7.36
N GLN A 197 3.76 10.57 8.56
CA GLN A 197 4.47 10.36 9.83
C GLN A 197 3.74 9.32 10.66
N LEU A 198 4.49 8.34 11.19
CA LEU A 198 3.98 7.33 12.12
C LEU A 198 4.66 7.49 13.48
N GLU A 199 3.84 7.46 14.52
CA GLU A 199 4.25 7.53 15.92
C GLU A 199 3.55 6.43 16.71
N ASN A 200 4.30 5.42 17.10
CA ASN A 200 3.81 4.26 17.86
C ASN A 200 2.59 3.58 17.22
N TRP A 201 2.52 3.57 15.88
CA TRP A 201 1.42 2.95 15.15
C TRP A 201 1.50 1.44 15.25
N PHE A 202 0.50 0.81 15.85
CA PHE A 202 0.45 -0.64 16.01
C PHE A 202 -0.04 -1.33 14.72
N VAL A 203 0.65 -2.38 14.31
CA VAL A 203 0.29 -3.23 13.16
C VAL A 203 0.26 -4.68 13.65
N PRO A 204 -0.86 -5.41 13.54
CA PRO A 204 -0.93 -6.82 13.91
C PRO A 204 0.09 -7.68 13.16
N ALA A 205 0.61 -8.72 13.79
CA ALA A 205 1.57 -9.63 13.15
C ALA A 205 1.01 -10.31 11.89
N ALA A 206 -0.30 -10.55 11.83
CA ALA A 206 -0.98 -11.11 10.67
C ALA A 206 -0.90 -10.21 9.42
N ASN A 207 -0.61 -8.93 9.60
CA ASN A 207 -0.47 -7.96 8.51
C ASN A 207 0.98 -7.86 7.97
N LEU A 208 1.93 -8.59 8.53
CA LEU A 208 3.23 -8.82 7.91
C LEU A 208 3.02 -9.74 6.69
N VAL A 209 3.39 -9.29 5.50
CA VAL A 209 3.23 -10.10 4.27
C VAL A 209 4.14 -11.33 4.33
N GLY A 210 3.53 -12.52 4.25
CA GLY A 210 4.22 -13.81 4.41
C GLY A 210 4.15 -14.35 5.83
N ASP A 211 4.96 -15.35 6.10
CA ASP A 211 5.02 -16.10 7.37
C ASP A 211 6.08 -15.59 8.36
N GLY A 212 6.58 -14.38 8.14
CA GLY A 212 7.64 -13.80 8.97
C GLY A 212 9.08 -14.17 8.53
N ALA A 213 9.23 -15.03 7.54
CA ALA A 213 10.49 -15.09 6.82
C ALA A 213 10.77 -13.75 6.13
N PRO A 214 12.04 -13.27 6.10
CA PRO A 214 12.33 -12.04 5.37
C PRO A 214 11.78 -12.18 3.96
N VAL A 215 10.75 -11.42 3.63
CA VAL A 215 10.27 -11.35 2.25
C VAL A 215 11.50 -10.96 1.46
N GLN A 216 11.88 -11.80 0.50
CA GLN A 216 12.96 -11.42 -0.41
C GLN A 216 12.46 -10.21 -1.18
N VAL A 217 12.76 -9.03 -0.64
CA VAL A 217 12.38 -7.72 -1.16
C VAL A 217 12.68 -7.63 -2.67
N GLY A 218 13.69 -8.37 -3.15
CA GLY A 218 13.98 -8.53 -4.55
C GLY A 218 12.92 -9.25 -5.38
N ARG A 219 12.06 -10.10 -4.81
CA ARG A 219 10.96 -10.73 -5.56
C ARG A 219 9.66 -9.92 -5.53
N ALA A 220 9.37 -9.25 -4.41
CA ALA A 220 8.15 -8.46 -4.26
C ALA A 220 8.28 -7.01 -4.78
N LEU A 221 9.48 -6.42 -4.77
CA LEU A 221 9.75 -5.04 -5.23
C LEU A 221 10.35 -4.92 -6.64
N VAL A 222 10.81 -5.99 -7.27
CA VAL A 222 11.24 -5.98 -8.69
C VAL A 222 10.03 -5.85 -9.64
N VAL A 223 8.84 -5.64 -9.10
CA VAL A 223 7.59 -5.57 -9.86
C VAL A 223 7.01 -4.14 -9.87
N VAL A 224 7.73 -3.14 -9.33
CA VAL A 224 7.35 -1.72 -9.41
C VAL A 224 8.29 -0.98 -10.36
#